data_cde59ff5b0692a878e6a66cbba865cb4
#
_entry.id   cde59ff5b0692a878e6a66cbba865cb4
#
_cell.length_a   1.000
_cell.length_b   1.000
_cell.length_c   1.000
_cell.angle_alpha   90.00
_cell.angle_beta   90.00
_cell.angle_gamma   90.00
#
_symmetry.space_group_name_H-M   'P 1'
#
loop_
_entity.id
_entity.type
_entity.pdbx_description
1 polymer ?
#
loop_
_entity_poly.entity_id
_entity_poly.type
_entity_poly.pdbx_seq_one_letter_code
_entity_poly.pdbx_strand_id
1 'polypeptide(L)'
;MKPGMGVLKALGLTTLLVCGTQTAFAQDYPARNITVVVPFPAGGPSDVVARIVAEAMGRTLGHTLVIENVAGAGGTIGSARVATASPDGYTLLAGSMGSHVAAPVLTPNIKYDPAKDFVAIGPTAHSPAVVVARKDFPARDFKI
;
A
#
# COMPACT_ATOMS: atom_id res chain seq x y z
N MET A 1 -27.46 21.24 -75.62
CA MET A 1 -27.37 22.05 -74.38
C MET A 1 -27.56 21.09 -73.19
N LYS A 2 -26.55 20.81 -72.40
CA LYS A 2 -26.60 19.99 -71.14
C LYS A 2 -26.58 20.89 -69.94
N PRO A 3 -27.50 20.79 -69.01
CA PRO A 3 -27.26 21.26 -67.63
C PRO A 3 -27.10 20.03 -66.72
N GLY A 4 -26.24 19.91 -65.78
CA GLY A 4 -25.72 20.77 -64.81
C GLY A 4 -25.50 19.83 -63.65
N MET A 5 -24.28 19.27 -63.54
CA MET A 5 -23.87 18.25 -62.61
C MET A 5 -23.06 19.01 -61.47
N GLY A 6 -23.77 19.50 -60.51
CA GLY A 6 -23.12 20.37 -59.51
C GLY A 6 -23.67 20.43 -58.10
N VAL A 7 -24.71 19.69 -57.74
CA VAL A 7 -25.39 19.88 -56.45
C VAL A 7 -25.30 18.67 -55.50
N LEU A 8 -24.69 17.57 -55.90
CA LEU A 8 -24.67 16.34 -55.06
C LEU A 8 -23.37 16.11 -54.26
N LYS A 9 -22.46 17.08 -54.15
CA LYS A 9 -21.20 16.90 -53.42
C LYS A 9 -21.08 17.65 -52.07
N ALA A 10 -22.13 18.33 -51.64
CA ALA A 10 -22.09 19.13 -50.42
C ALA A 10 -22.79 18.51 -49.19
N LEU A 11 -23.33 17.30 -49.27
CA LEU A 11 -24.09 16.68 -48.15
C LEU A 11 -23.38 15.50 -47.48
N GLY A 12 -22.11 15.29 -47.77
CA GLY A 12 -21.36 14.11 -47.28
C GLY A 12 -20.30 14.38 -46.17
N LEU A 13 -20.18 15.59 -45.64
CA LEU A 13 -19.03 15.92 -44.78
C LEU A 13 -19.41 16.47 -43.40
N THR A 14 -20.62 16.27 -42.93
CA THR A 14 -21.06 16.81 -41.60
C THR A 14 -21.39 15.72 -40.58
N THR A 15 -21.02 14.46 -40.82
CA THR A 15 -21.39 13.35 -39.92
C THR A 15 -20.21 12.71 -39.17
N LEU A 16 -19.15 13.45 -38.90
CA LEU A 16 -18.03 12.83 -38.17
C LEU A 16 -17.35 13.81 -37.23
N LEU A 17 -17.96 14.16 -36.10
CA LEU A 17 -17.26 14.59 -34.87
C LEU A 17 -18.19 14.65 -33.66
N VAL A 18 -18.95 13.58 -33.41
CA VAL A 18 -19.43 13.30 -32.06
C VAL A 18 -18.41 12.35 -31.44
N CYS A 19 -17.19 12.83 -31.19
CA CYS A 19 -16.26 12.18 -30.35
C CYS A 19 -16.80 12.34 -28.90
N GLY A 20 -17.52 11.32 -28.44
CA GLY A 20 -18.08 11.29 -27.11
C GLY A 20 -16.94 11.53 -26.10
N THR A 21 -16.95 12.68 -25.45
CA THR A 21 -16.20 12.91 -24.23
C THR A 21 -16.74 11.94 -23.18
N GLN A 22 -16.15 10.76 -23.12
CA GLN A 22 -16.33 9.89 -21.97
C GLN A 22 -15.72 10.65 -20.80
N THR A 23 -16.57 11.26 -19.98
CA THR A 23 -16.19 11.73 -18.66
C THR A 23 -15.73 10.49 -17.90
N ALA A 24 -14.42 10.29 -17.79
CA ALA A 24 -13.87 9.34 -16.87
C ALA A 24 -14.29 9.83 -15.48
N PHE A 25 -15.34 9.22 -14.93
CA PHE A 25 -15.66 9.39 -13.52
C PHE A 25 -14.46 8.82 -12.77
N ALA A 26 -13.71 9.69 -12.10
CA ALA A 26 -12.74 9.24 -11.11
C ALA A 26 -13.54 8.38 -10.12
N GLN A 27 -13.22 7.10 -10.02
CA GLN A 27 -13.84 6.25 -9.02
C GLN A 27 -13.51 6.84 -7.65
N ASP A 28 -14.54 7.11 -6.85
CA ASP A 28 -14.35 7.55 -5.48
C ASP A 28 -13.50 6.51 -4.75
N TYR A 29 -12.33 6.89 -4.32
CA TYR A 29 -11.46 6.02 -3.51
C TYR A 29 -11.58 6.42 -2.03
N PRO A 30 -11.75 5.44 -1.14
CA PRO A 30 -11.99 4.02 -1.40
C PRO A 30 -13.47 3.71 -1.72
N ALA A 31 -13.73 2.81 -2.67
CA ALA A 31 -15.06 2.30 -3.01
C ALA A 31 -15.41 0.98 -2.27
N ARG A 32 -14.49 0.44 -1.50
CA ARG A 32 -14.61 -0.82 -0.74
C ARG A 32 -13.66 -0.83 0.45
N ASN A 33 -13.81 -1.82 1.33
CA ASN A 33 -12.92 -1.98 2.48
C ASN A 33 -11.46 -2.16 2.04
N ILE A 34 -10.56 -1.63 2.85
CA ILE A 34 -9.11 -1.73 2.66
C ILE A 34 -8.57 -2.80 3.61
N THR A 35 -7.73 -3.68 3.12
CA THR A 35 -7.03 -4.67 3.96
C THR A 35 -5.70 -4.10 4.45
N VAL A 36 -5.45 -4.15 5.75
CA VAL A 36 -4.17 -3.80 6.36
C VAL A 36 -3.51 -5.07 6.88
N VAL A 37 -2.47 -5.51 6.20
CA VAL A 37 -1.68 -6.67 6.61
C VAL A 37 -0.70 -6.26 7.71
N VAL A 38 -0.81 -6.90 8.87
CA VAL A 38 0.15 -6.80 9.97
C VAL A 38 1.03 -8.04 9.94
N PRO A 39 2.34 -7.93 9.65
CA PRO A 39 3.22 -9.10 9.47
C PRO A 39 3.68 -9.71 10.81
N PHE A 40 2.90 -9.56 11.87
CA PHE A 40 3.17 -10.02 13.23
C PHE A 40 1.90 -10.58 13.89
N PRO A 41 2.04 -11.37 14.98
CA PRO A 41 0.89 -11.94 15.69
C PRO A 41 -0.07 -10.86 16.21
N ALA A 42 -1.35 -11.21 16.24
CA ALA A 42 -2.40 -10.39 16.84
C ALA A 42 -2.11 -10.11 18.33
N GLY A 43 -2.48 -8.91 18.79
CA GLY A 43 -2.25 -8.44 20.16
C GLY A 43 -0.83 -7.96 20.43
N GLY A 44 0.10 -8.08 19.48
CA GLY A 44 1.44 -7.50 19.59
C GLY A 44 1.46 -5.99 19.34
N PRO A 45 2.59 -5.31 19.66
CA PRO A 45 2.69 -3.84 19.53
C PRO A 45 2.32 -3.32 18.13
N SER A 46 2.76 -3.99 17.08
CA SER A 46 2.44 -3.61 15.70
C SER A 46 0.94 -3.75 15.38
N ASP A 47 0.30 -4.78 15.91
CA ASP A 47 -1.14 -5.01 15.72
C ASP A 47 -1.98 -3.95 16.44
N VAL A 48 -1.61 -3.63 17.68
CA VAL A 48 -2.30 -2.58 18.46
C VAL A 48 -2.23 -1.23 17.76
N VAL A 49 -1.04 -0.83 17.31
CA VAL A 49 -0.86 0.43 16.57
C VAL A 49 -1.65 0.41 15.26
N ALA A 50 -1.56 -0.68 14.51
CA ALA A 50 -2.28 -0.81 13.23
C ALA A 50 -3.80 -0.68 13.42
N ARG A 51 -4.38 -1.26 14.47
CA ARG A 51 -5.81 -1.14 14.78
C ARG A 51 -6.23 0.30 15.11
N ILE A 52 -5.44 0.99 15.92
CA ILE A 52 -5.72 2.40 16.28
C ILE A 52 -5.69 3.28 15.03
N VAL A 53 -4.67 3.11 14.18
CA VAL A 53 -4.55 3.87 12.93
C VAL A 53 -5.66 3.50 11.95
N ALA A 54 -5.96 2.21 11.79
CA ALA A 54 -7.01 1.73 10.90
C ALA A 54 -8.39 2.28 11.29
N GLU A 55 -8.69 2.35 12.59
CA GLU A 55 -9.93 2.95 13.07
C GLU A 55 -10.01 4.44 12.73
N ALA A 56 -8.92 5.19 12.97
CA ALA A 56 -8.87 6.61 12.65
C ALA A 56 -9.01 6.87 11.14
N MET A 57 -8.30 6.11 10.32
CA MET A 57 -8.39 6.18 8.86
C MET A 57 -9.79 5.81 8.37
N GLY A 58 -10.40 4.77 8.94
CA GLY A 58 -11.75 4.33 8.57
C GLY A 58 -12.81 5.41 8.79
N ARG A 59 -12.71 6.16 9.88
CA ARG A 59 -13.60 7.32 10.13
C ARG A 59 -13.44 8.41 9.07
N THR A 60 -12.21 8.67 8.62
CA THR A 60 -11.94 9.71 7.62
C THR A 60 -12.33 9.27 6.21
N LEU A 61 -12.07 8.01 5.87
CA LEU A 61 -12.29 7.48 4.53
C LEU A 61 -13.72 6.98 4.31
N GLY A 62 -14.54 6.88 5.36
CA GLY A 62 -15.91 6.35 5.26
C GLY A 62 -15.99 4.83 4.98
N HIS A 63 -14.87 4.11 5.07
CA HIS A 63 -14.78 2.68 4.80
C HIS A 63 -13.97 1.95 5.89
N THR A 64 -14.30 0.69 6.13
CA THR A 64 -13.60 -0.13 7.12
C THR A 64 -12.21 -0.54 6.62
N LEU A 65 -11.21 -0.38 7.48
CA LEU A 65 -9.91 -1.01 7.30
C LEU A 65 -9.87 -2.33 8.07
N VAL A 66 -9.75 -3.43 7.35
CA VAL A 66 -9.74 -4.79 7.91
C VAL A 66 -8.30 -5.19 8.24
N ILE A 67 -8.03 -5.52 9.50
CA ILE A 67 -6.70 -6.00 9.92
C ILE A 67 -6.58 -7.50 9.66
N GLU A 68 -5.52 -7.88 8.93
CA GLU A 68 -5.10 -9.27 8.74
C GLU A 68 -3.72 -9.49 9.36
N ASN A 69 -3.62 -10.37 10.35
CA ASN A 69 -2.34 -10.75 10.93
C ASN A 69 -1.72 -11.92 10.15
N VAL A 70 -0.64 -11.66 9.42
CA VAL A 70 0.11 -12.66 8.62
C VAL A 70 1.52 -12.76 9.18
N ALA A 71 1.62 -13.43 10.31
CA ALA A 71 2.88 -13.60 11.04
C ALA A 71 3.77 -14.68 10.42
N GLY A 72 5.07 -14.59 10.68
CA GLY A 72 6.06 -15.63 10.37
C GLY A 72 7.37 -15.08 9.82
N ALA A 73 8.45 -15.80 10.09
CA ALA A 73 9.81 -15.51 9.63
C ALA A 73 10.23 -14.04 9.80
N GLY A 74 10.04 -13.46 11.00
CA GLY A 74 10.40 -12.06 11.27
C GLY A 74 9.57 -11.02 10.50
N GLY A 75 8.39 -11.40 9.99
CA GLY A 75 7.49 -10.54 9.21
C GLY A 75 7.66 -10.66 7.71
N THR A 76 8.56 -11.51 7.23
CA THR A 76 8.82 -11.64 5.78
C THR A 76 7.66 -12.26 5.02
N ILE A 77 6.86 -13.14 5.65
CA ILE A 77 5.72 -13.79 5.00
C ILE A 77 4.64 -12.75 4.69
N GLY A 78 4.22 -11.97 5.67
CA GLY A 78 3.21 -10.92 5.48
C GLY A 78 3.69 -9.83 4.52
N SER A 79 4.95 -9.42 4.60
CA SER A 79 5.53 -8.42 3.69
C SER A 79 5.57 -8.91 2.25
N ALA A 80 5.99 -10.15 2.01
CA ALA A 80 6.00 -10.74 0.67
C ALA A 80 4.59 -10.84 0.06
N ARG A 81 3.57 -11.14 0.88
CA ARG A 81 2.17 -11.17 0.43
C ARG A 81 1.73 -9.81 -0.09
N VAL A 82 2.08 -8.73 0.61
CA VAL A 82 1.70 -7.37 0.17
C VAL A 82 2.51 -6.94 -1.04
N ALA A 83 3.79 -7.26 -1.11
CA ALA A 83 4.64 -6.98 -2.26
C ALA A 83 4.11 -7.57 -3.57
N THR A 84 3.36 -8.67 -3.50
CA THR A 84 2.75 -9.33 -4.66
C THR A 84 1.27 -9.01 -4.85
N ALA A 85 0.68 -8.18 -3.99
CA ALA A 85 -0.71 -7.74 -4.13
C ALA A 85 -0.87 -6.72 -5.27
N SER A 86 -2.11 -6.55 -5.74
CA SER A 86 -2.42 -5.50 -6.72
C SER A 86 -2.08 -4.11 -6.17
N PRO A 87 -1.41 -3.24 -6.94
CA PRO A 87 -1.01 -1.89 -6.48
C PRO A 87 -2.16 -0.88 -6.62
N ASP A 88 -3.37 -1.27 -6.21
CA ASP A 88 -4.60 -0.50 -6.32
C ASP A 88 -4.97 0.31 -5.07
N GLY A 89 -4.11 0.27 -4.05
CA GLY A 89 -4.33 0.97 -2.78
C GLY A 89 -5.22 0.23 -1.78
N TYR A 90 -5.77 -0.93 -2.11
CA TYR A 90 -6.67 -1.68 -1.22
C TYR A 90 -5.97 -2.72 -0.35
N THR A 91 -4.67 -2.91 -0.52
CA THR A 91 -3.85 -3.76 0.35
C THR A 91 -2.68 -2.95 0.89
N LEU A 92 -2.69 -2.69 2.17
CA LEU A 92 -1.67 -1.92 2.87
C LEU A 92 -0.82 -2.83 3.76
N LEU A 93 0.41 -2.43 4.05
CA LEU A 93 1.29 -3.11 4.98
C LEU A 93 1.57 -2.22 6.20
N ALA A 94 1.30 -2.74 7.39
CA ALA A 94 1.81 -2.17 8.63
C ALA A 94 3.26 -2.64 8.86
N GLY A 95 4.17 -2.10 8.06
CA GLY A 95 5.59 -2.44 8.10
C GLY A 95 6.29 -1.92 9.36
N SER A 96 7.45 -2.47 9.65
CA SER A 96 8.29 -2.08 10.78
C SER A 96 9.77 -2.15 10.41
N MET A 97 10.63 -1.65 11.30
CA MET A 97 12.07 -1.85 11.17
C MET A 97 12.44 -3.34 11.07
N GLY A 98 11.71 -4.21 11.77
CA GLY A 98 11.93 -5.66 11.70
C GLY A 98 11.74 -6.22 10.30
N SER A 99 10.61 -5.92 9.66
CA SER A 99 10.26 -6.45 8.33
C SER A 99 10.96 -5.73 7.17
N HIS A 100 11.33 -4.45 7.31
CA HIS A 100 11.86 -3.65 6.21
C HIS A 100 13.36 -3.35 6.30
N VAL A 101 13.97 -3.48 7.47
CA VAL A 101 15.40 -3.24 7.67
C VAL A 101 16.13 -4.50 8.13
N ALA A 102 15.68 -5.11 9.24
CA ALA A 102 16.38 -6.24 9.82
C ALA A 102 16.20 -7.52 8.98
N ALA A 103 14.98 -7.84 8.58
CA ALA A 103 14.71 -9.07 7.85
C ALA A 103 15.45 -9.16 6.51
N PRO A 104 15.54 -8.10 5.67
CA PRO A 104 16.33 -8.13 4.44
C PRO A 104 17.81 -8.43 4.64
N VAL A 105 18.37 -7.99 5.76
CA VAL A 105 19.80 -8.21 6.10
C VAL A 105 20.03 -9.59 6.71
N LEU A 106 19.09 -10.06 7.53
CA LEU A 106 19.28 -11.27 8.33
C LEU A 106 18.69 -12.54 7.71
N THR A 107 17.79 -12.40 6.73
CA THR A 107 17.08 -13.55 6.15
C THR A 107 17.52 -13.75 4.70
N PRO A 108 18.21 -14.84 4.38
CA PRO A 108 18.56 -15.17 3.00
C PRO A 108 17.30 -15.37 2.13
N ASN A 109 17.38 -14.94 0.88
CA ASN A 109 16.38 -15.22 -0.16
C ASN A 109 14.95 -14.72 0.19
N ILE A 110 14.82 -13.57 0.84
CA ILE A 110 13.50 -12.95 1.03
C ILE A 110 12.84 -12.71 -0.34
N LYS A 111 11.50 -12.68 -0.35
CA LYS A 111 10.69 -12.61 -1.59
C LYS A 111 10.18 -11.20 -1.90
N TYR A 112 10.83 -10.17 -1.40
CA TYR A 112 10.50 -8.76 -1.65
C TYR A 112 11.74 -7.88 -1.48
N ASP A 113 11.72 -6.73 -2.14
CA ASP A 113 12.69 -5.65 -1.96
C ASP A 113 11.99 -4.48 -1.24
N PRO A 114 12.36 -4.17 0.02
CA PRO A 114 11.67 -3.12 0.79
C PRO A 114 11.76 -1.72 0.15
N ALA A 115 12.75 -1.48 -0.68
CA ALA A 115 12.95 -0.18 -1.32
C ALA A 115 12.23 -0.04 -2.67
N LYS A 116 11.88 -1.16 -3.33
CA LYS A 116 11.31 -1.15 -4.69
C LYS A 116 9.85 -1.61 -4.74
N ASP A 117 9.48 -2.57 -3.88
CA ASP A 117 8.18 -3.23 -3.97
C ASP A 117 7.09 -2.51 -3.17
N PHE A 118 7.43 -1.42 -2.47
CA PHE A 118 6.48 -0.67 -1.65
C PHE A 118 6.58 0.83 -1.89
N VAL A 119 5.43 1.49 -1.78
CA VAL A 119 5.35 2.95 -1.71
C VAL A 119 5.03 3.34 -0.26
N ALA A 120 5.92 4.13 0.35
CA ALA A 120 5.71 4.60 1.72
C ALA A 120 4.57 5.63 1.78
N ILE A 121 3.57 5.39 2.62
CA ILE A 121 2.46 6.31 2.85
C ILE A 121 2.81 7.29 3.97
N GLY A 122 3.33 6.78 5.08
CA GLY A 122 3.73 7.61 6.21
C GLY A 122 4.03 6.80 7.48
N PRO A 123 4.66 7.43 8.48
CA PRO A 123 4.90 6.81 9.78
C PRO A 123 3.62 6.75 10.61
N THR A 124 3.38 5.61 11.26
CA THR A 124 2.22 5.40 12.14
C THR A 124 2.53 5.63 13.61
N ALA A 125 3.72 5.25 14.04
CA ALA A 125 4.19 5.43 15.41
C ALA A 125 5.71 5.42 15.46
N HIS A 126 6.26 5.98 16.54
CA HIS A 126 7.67 5.88 16.88
C HIS A 126 7.83 5.13 18.21
N SER A 127 8.71 4.14 18.23
CA SER A 127 9.04 3.37 19.44
C SER A 127 10.54 3.41 19.67
N PRO A 128 11.01 3.85 20.83
CA PRO A 128 12.43 3.80 21.15
C PRO A 128 12.89 2.35 21.30
N ALA A 129 14.07 2.05 20.75
CA ALA A 129 14.76 0.80 21.02
C ALA A 129 15.77 1.00 22.17
N VAL A 130 15.80 0.07 23.11
CA VAL A 130 16.76 0.07 24.19
C VAL A 130 17.51 -1.26 24.23
N VAL A 131 18.77 -1.20 24.58
CA VAL A 131 19.57 -2.38 24.87
C VAL A 131 19.60 -2.56 26.39
N VAL A 132 19.21 -3.74 26.81
CA VAL A 132 19.21 -4.09 28.22
C VAL A 132 20.14 -5.28 28.46
N ALA A 133 20.80 -5.27 29.61
CA ALA A 133 21.63 -6.37 30.06
C ALA A 133 21.26 -6.74 31.49
N ARG A 134 21.64 -7.93 31.93
CA ARG A 134 21.51 -8.30 33.35
C ARG A 134 22.31 -7.35 34.21
N LYS A 135 21.91 -7.20 35.50
CA LYS A 135 22.46 -6.23 36.43
C LYS A 135 23.98 -6.38 36.67
N ASP A 136 24.49 -7.58 36.55
CA ASP A 136 25.89 -7.94 36.78
C ASP A 136 26.70 -8.07 35.46
N PHE A 137 26.17 -7.56 34.35
CA PHE A 137 26.90 -7.53 33.09
C PHE A 137 28.14 -6.64 33.19
N PRO A 138 29.32 -7.11 32.77
CA PRO A 138 30.60 -6.43 33.06
C PRO A 138 30.79 -5.12 32.30
N ALA A 139 30.14 -4.91 31.14
CA ALA A 139 30.22 -3.67 30.41
C ALA A 139 29.17 -2.66 30.89
N ARG A 140 29.60 -1.40 31.12
CA ARG A 140 28.76 -0.30 31.61
C ARG A 140 28.39 0.71 30.53
N ASP A 141 29.00 0.60 29.36
CA ASP A 141 28.81 1.49 28.22
C ASP A 141 28.99 0.74 26.91
N PHE A 142 28.49 1.35 25.82
CA PHE A 142 28.79 0.95 24.48
C PHE A 142 30.08 1.64 24.02
N LYS A 143 31.21 0.93 24.03
CA LYS A 143 32.41 1.35 23.32
C LYS A 143 32.51 0.55 22.03
N ILE A 144 32.38 1.25 20.92
CA ILE A 144 32.61 0.73 19.58
C ILE A 144 34.08 0.97 19.24
#